data_348280514b0b1caa765af5b9b681df54
#
_entry.id   348280514b0b1caa765af5b9b681df54
#
_cell.length_a   1.000
_cell.length_b   1.000
_cell.length_c   1.000
_cell.angle_alpha   90.00
_cell.angle_beta   90.00
_cell.angle_gamma   90.00
#
_symmetry.space_group_name_H-M   'P 1'
#
loop_
_entity.id
_entity.type
_entity.pdbx_description
1 polymer ?
#
loop_
_entity_poly.entity_id
_entity_poly.type
_entity_poly.pdbx_seq_one_letter_code
_entity_poly.pdbx_strand_id
1 'polypeptide(L)'
;MSAEKKGLLYFSPQEKKDLIISWLTLSLAFAIMINPVFFNISNLLISFPIALIAVGTGFVLHELAHREAAKYYGFHSEYRAWYQGLVIAVGLAIITQGSFIFAAPGATYFFAEKVSVKQNGIISLAGPVTNLVLGLLLMIIATMFEGDFLNTVFSLAGQINFFFALFNLLPILMLDGSKVFAWNKLIWALFFGISAIFVFLPGLFF
;
A
#
# COMPACT_ATOMS: atom_id res chain seq x y z
N MET A 1 -6.11 -24.13 -26.47
CA MET A 1 -4.82 -23.40 -26.36
C MET A 1 -4.40 -23.45 -24.90
N SER A 2 -3.35 -24.21 -24.59
CA SER A 2 -2.83 -24.36 -23.23
C SER A 2 -2.32 -22.99 -22.74
N ALA A 3 -2.91 -22.45 -21.68
CA ALA A 3 -2.35 -21.28 -21.00
C ALA A 3 -0.97 -21.73 -20.47
N GLU A 4 0.09 -21.27 -21.13
CA GLU A 4 1.44 -21.39 -20.61
C GLU A 4 1.42 -20.92 -19.15
N LYS A 5 1.83 -21.78 -18.22
CA LYS A 5 2.04 -21.40 -16.82
C LYS A 5 3.20 -20.40 -16.77
N LYS A 6 2.89 -19.14 -17.04
CA LYS A 6 3.86 -18.05 -16.87
C LYS A 6 4.29 -18.06 -15.40
N GLY A 7 5.61 -18.15 -15.16
CA GLY A 7 6.17 -18.29 -13.80
C GLY A 7 5.67 -17.20 -12.85
N LEU A 8 5.73 -17.49 -11.55
CA LEU A 8 5.30 -16.59 -10.46
C LEU A 8 5.76 -15.13 -10.63
N LEU A 9 6.96 -14.92 -11.16
CA LEU A 9 7.56 -13.59 -11.34
C LEU A 9 7.32 -12.96 -12.73
N TYR A 10 6.41 -13.51 -13.55
CA TYR A 10 6.13 -12.90 -14.84
C TYR A 10 5.24 -11.67 -14.67
N PHE A 11 5.72 -10.52 -15.13
CA PHE A 11 4.98 -9.27 -15.24
C PHE A 11 4.77 -8.92 -16.71
N SER A 12 3.55 -8.58 -17.10
CA SER A 12 3.32 -8.02 -18.43
C SER A 12 3.99 -6.63 -18.55
N PRO A 13 4.36 -6.21 -19.78
CA PRO A 13 4.93 -4.86 -19.96
C PRO A 13 4.01 -3.75 -19.45
N GLN A 14 2.70 -3.92 -19.61
CA GLN A 14 1.72 -2.95 -19.13
C GLN A 14 1.65 -2.92 -17.59
N GLU A 15 1.65 -4.08 -16.93
CA GLU A 15 1.67 -4.18 -15.48
C GLU A 15 2.90 -3.49 -14.87
N LYS A 16 4.08 -3.72 -15.44
CA LYS A 16 5.33 -3.04 -15.02
C LYS A 16 5.21 -1.53 -15.14
N LYS A 17 4.72 -1.06 -16.29
CA LYS A 17 4.51 0.37 -16.54
C LYS A 17 3.54 0.96 -15.52
N ASP A 18 2.41 0.31 -15.29
CA ASP A 18 1.37 0.75 -14.38
C ASP A 18 1.88 0.83 -12.93
N LEU A 19 2.62 -0.20 -12.46
CA LEU A 19 3.22 -0.21 -11.13
C LEU A 19 4.25 0.92 -10.96
N ILE A 20 5.14 1.11 -11.93
CA ILE A 20 6.18 2.15 -11.86
C ILE A 20 5.55 3.55 -11.86
N ILE A 21 4.59 3.81 -12.75
CA ILE A 21 3.92 5.11 -12.82
C ILE A 21 3.15 5.38 -11.51
N SER A 22 2.42 4.41 -11.00
CA SER A 22 1.69 4.55 -9.73
C SER A 22 2.64 4.78 -8.57
N TRP A 23 3.72 4.02 -8.49
CA TRP A 23 4.74 4.18 -7.45
C TRP A 23 5.35 5.58 -7.44
N LEU A 24 5.85 6.05 -8.59
CA LEU A 24 6.47 7.36 -8.70
C LEU A 24 5.48 8.50 -8.42
N THR A 25 4.27 8.41 -8.95
CA THR A 25 3.23 9.43 -8.80
C THR A 25 2.74 9.52 -7.34
N LEU A 26 2.47 8.37 -6.69
CA LEU A 26 2.12 8.37 -5.28
C LEU A 26 3.27 8.85 -4.40
N SER A 27 4.51 8.46 -4.71
CA SER A 27 5.68 8.95 -3.97
C SER A 27 5.79 10.47 -4.03
N LEU A 28 5.46 11.08 -5.17
CA LEU A 28 5.39 12.55 -5.28
C LEU A 28 4.31 13.13 -4.37
N ALA A 29 3.10 12.57 -4.36
CA ALA A 29 2.03 13.03 -3.48
C ALA A 29 2.41 12.90 -2.00
N PHE A 30 3.01 11.77 -1.59
CA PHE A 30 3.49 11.55 -0.22
C PHE A 30 4.70 12.43 0.14
N ALA A 31 5.58 12.73 -0.80
CA ALA A 31 6.69 13.66 -0.57
C ALA A 31 6.18 15.08 -0.24
N ILE A 32 5.09 15.53 -0.91
CA ILE A 32 4.41 16.78 -0.60
C ILE A 32 3.77 16.73 0.79
N MET A 33 3.20 15.58 1.20
CA MET A 33 2.64 15.39 2.54
C MET A 33 3.72 15.45 3.63
N ILE A 34 4.87 14.81 3.41
CA ILE A 34 5.98 14.80 4.37
C ILE A 34 6.54 16.20 4.57
N ASN A 35 6.58 17.00 3.52
CA ASN A 35 7.08 18.38 3.54
C ASN A 35 6.07 19.34 2.89
N PRO A 36 5.08 19.81 3.63
CA PRO A 36 3.99 20.63 3.11
C PRO A 36 4.40 22.05 2.71
N VAL A 37 5.68 22.44 2.91
CA VAL A 37 6.17 23.78 2.54
C VAL A 37 6.29 23.85 1.03
N PHE A 38 5.27 24.40 0.42
CA PHE A 38 5.10 24.60 -1.00
C PHE A 38 6.27 25.40 -1.59
N PHE A 39 6.84 24.92 -2.70
CA PHE A 39 7.93 25.53 -3.47
C PHE A 39 9.35 25.49 -2.89
N ASN A 40 9.62 24.75 -1.83
CA ASN A 40 11.01 24.49 -1.46
C ASN A 40 11.49 23.19 -2.12
N ILE A 41 12.15 23.33 -3.29
CA ILE A 41 12.70 22.19 -4.05
C ILE A 41 13.67 21.39 -3.19
N SER A 42 14.43 22.03 -2.33
CA SER A 42 15.39 21.34 -1.44
C SER A 42 14.67 20.37 -0.50
N ASN A 43 13.52 20.75 0.05
CA ASN A 43 12.72 19.88 0.90
C ASN A 43 12.14 18.70 0.11
N LEU A 44 11.70 18.93 -1.13
CA LEU A 44 11.18 17.88 -1.99
C LEU A 44 12.28 16.87 -2.37
N LEU A 45 13.50 17.31 -2.60
CA LEU A 45 14.67 16.46 -2.89
C LEU A 45 14.99 15.52 -1.71
N ILE A 46 14.69 15.93 -0.47
CA ILE A 46 14.87 15.09 0.72
C ILE A 46 13.66 14.18 0.94
N SER A 47 12.45 14.71 0.83
CA SER A 47 11.22 13.93 1.12
C SER A 47 10.87 12.91 0.03
N PHE A 48 11.23 13.16 -1.23
CA PHE A 48 10.90 12.25 -2.32
C PHE A 48 11.58 10.88 -2.22
N PRO A 49 12.89 10.74 -1.93
CA PRO A 49 13.52 9.45 -1.65
C PRO A 49 12.90 8.71 -0.46
N ILE A 50 12.53 9.43 0.60
CA ILE A 50 11.82 8.84 1.75
C ILE A 50 10.47 8.28 1.31
N ALA A 51 9.71 9.08 0.56
CA ALA A 51 8.42 8.65 0.03
C ALA A 51 8.54 7.47 -0.94
N LEU A 52 9.61 7.40 -1.75
CA LEU A 52 9.87 6.23 -2.63
C LEU A 52 10.00 4.94 -1.83
N ILE A 53 10.71 4.96 -0.71
CA ILE A 53 10.86 3.80 0.17
C ILE A 53 9.52 3.46 0.84
N ALA A 54 8.86 4.46 1.43
CA ALA A 54 7.60 4.28 2.16
C ALA A 54 6.47 3.77 1.23
N VAL A 55 6.30 4.38 0.06
CA VAL A 55 5.28 3.99 -0.92
C VAL A 55 5.68 2.70 -1.63
N GLY A 56 6.98 2.46 -1.89
CA GLY A 56 7.46 1.22 -2.46
C GLY A 56 7.14 0.02 -1.58
N THR A 57 7.38 0.12 -0.27
CA THR A 57 7.03 -0.93 0.69
C THR A 57 5.53 -0.98 0.96
N GLY A 58 4.88 0.17 1.13
CA GLY A 58 3.48 0.25 1.53
C GLY A 58 2.50 -0.04 0.41
N PHE A 59 2.74 0.43 -0.80
CA PHE A 59 1.84 0.26 -1.93
C PHE A 59 2.27 -0.88 -2.85
N VAL A 60 3.52 -0.87 -3.37
CA VAL A 60 3.92 -1.85 -4.40
C VAL A 60 3.88 -3.27 -3.83
N LEU A 61 4.43 -3.49 -2.63
CA LEU A 61 4.43 -4.83 -2.03
C LEU A 61 3.03 -5.26 -1.58
N HIS A 62 2.16 -4.33 -1.20
CA HIS A 62 0.74 -4.58 -0.93
C HIS A 62 0.03 -5.15 -2.18
N GLU A 63 0.15 -4.48 -3.33
CA GLU A 63 -0.47 -4.92 -4.58
C GLU A 63 0.11 -6.27 -5.06
N LEU A 64 1.42 -6.44 -4.90
CA LEU A 64 2.06 -7.72 -5.21
C LEU A 64 1.58 -8.85 -4.30
N ALA A 65 1.27 -8.58 -3.04
CA ALA A 65 0.71 -9.58 -2.13
C ALA A 65 -0.68 -10.05 -2.59
N HIS A 66 -1.56 -9.15 -3.00
CA HIS A 66 -2.85 -9.52 -3.61
C HIS A 66 -2.66 -10.37 -4.86
N ARG A 67 -1.74 -9.94 -5.73
CA ARG A 67 -1.42 -10.63 -6.97
C ARG A 67 -0.95 -12.06 -6.72
N GLU A 68 -0.01 -12.27 -5.81
CA GLU A 68 0.52 -13.60 -5.51
C GLU A 68 -0.50 -14.48 -4.78
N ALA A 69 -1.31 -13.90 -3.89
CA ALA A 69 -2.42 -14.60 -3.26
C ALA A 69 -3.47 -15.07 -4.28
N ALA A 70 -3.80 -14.25 -5.29
CA ALA A 70 -4.71 -14.64 -6.37
C ALA A 70 -4.11 -15.77 -7.24
N LYS A 71 -2.82 -15.69 -7.58
CA LYS A 71 -2.11 -16.74 -8.31
C LYS A 71 -2.04 -18.06 -7.54
N TYR A 72 -1.90 -18.01 -6.22
CA TYR A 72 -1.94 -19.22 -5.38
C TYR A 72 -3.25 -19.98 -5.57
N TYR A 73 -4.37 -19.29 -5.78
CA TYR A 73 -5.65 -19.91 -6.12
C TYR A 73 -5.80 -20.26 -7.61
N GLY A 74 -4.77 -20.10 -8.41
CA GLY A 74 -4.78 -20.38 -9.85
C GLY A 74 -5.42 -19.28 -10.71
N PHE A 75 -5.68 -18.11 -10.14
CA PHE A 75 -6.27 -17.00 -10.87
C PHE A 75 -5.20 -16.21 -11.62
N HIS A 76 -5.49 -15.84 -12.86
CA HIS A 76 -4.67 -14.85 -13.56
C HIS A 76 -4.89 -13.48 -12.92
N SER A 77 -3.82 -12.80 -12.52
CA SER A 77 -3.92 -11.52 -11.83
C SER A 77 -2.86 -10.55 -12.34
N GLU A 78 -3.24 -9.30 -12.50
CA GLU A 78 -2.37 -8.20 -12.92
C GLU A 78 -2.80 -6.89 -12.24
N TYR A 79 -1.83 -6.09 -11.84
CA TYR A 79 -2.09 -4.72 -11.41
C TYR A 79 -2.45 -3.82 -12.60
N ARG A 80 -3.41 -2.92 -12.42
CA ARG A 80 -3.75 -1.85 -13.37
C ARG A 80 -3.87 -0.51 -12.66
N ALA A 81 -3.18 0.49 -13.21
CA ALA A 81 -3.26 1.85 -12.71
C ALA A 81 -4.59 2.52 -13.06
N TRP A 82 -5.11 3.31 -12.13
CA TRP A 82 -6.18 4.26 -12.39
C TRP A 82 -5.58 5.65 -12.55
N TYR A 83 -5.24 6.00 -13.79
CA TYR A 83 -4.50 7.23 -14.11
C TYR A 83 -5.21 8.51 -13.62
N GLN A 84 -6.56 8.56 -13.70
CA GLN A 84 -7.33 9.69 -13.17
C GLN A 84 -7.17 9.80 -11.64
N GLY A 85 -7.19 8.68 -10.93
CA GLY A 85 -6.95 8.65 -9.48
C GLY A 85 -5.55 9.13 -9.11
N LEU A 86 -4.54 8.79 -9.91
CA LEU A 86 -3.17 9.29 -9.73
C LEU A 86 -3.08 10.81 -9.90
N VAL A 87 -3.73 11.37 -10.92
CA VAL A 87 -3.79 12.82 -11.13
C VAL A 87 -4.52 13.50 -9.97
N ILE A 88 -5.62 12.92 -9.50
CA ILE A 88 -6.37 13.42 -8.34
C ILE A 88 -5.49 13.38 -7.08
N ALA A 89 -4.74 12.30 -6.85
CA ALA A 89 -3.88 12.17 -5.68
C ALA A 89 -2.84 13.29 -5.60
N VAL A 90 -2.12 13.56 -6.71
CA VAL A 90 -1.14 14.65 -6.77
C VAL A 90 -1.83 16.01 -6.71
N GLY A 91 -2.93 16.20 -7.44
CA GLY A 91 -3.69 17.45 -7.43
C GLY A 91 -4.19 17.83 -6.03
N LEU A 92 -4.75 16.86 -5.30
CA LEU A 92 -5.17 17.08 -3.91
C LEU A 92 -3.99 17.34 -2.99
N ALA A 93 -2.89 16.58 -3.10
CA ALA A 93 -1.69 16.85 -2.32
C ALA A 93 -1.18 18.28 -2.53
N ILE A 94 -1.20 18.76 -3.77
CA ILE A 94 -0.84 20.13 -4.13
C ILE A 94 -1.82 21.15 -3.51
N ILE A 95 -3.10 21.04 -3.77
CA ILE A 95 -4.11 22.02 -3.36
C ILE A 95 -4.24 22.10 -1.84
N THR A 96 -4.12 20.97 -1.14
CA THR A 96 -4.23 20.89 0.32
C THR A 96 -2.89 21.04 1.04
N GLN A 97 -1.81 21.31 0.30
CA GLN A 97 -0.44 21.39 0.84
C GLN A 97 -0.07 20.16 1.67
N GLY A 98 -0.42 18.97 1.17
CA GLY A 98 -0.15 17.70 1.83
C GLY A 98 -1.08 17.34 3.00
N SER A 99 -2.04 18.21 3.36
CA SER A 99 -2.96 17.93 4.46
C SER A 99 -3.95 16.81 4.15
N PHE A 100 -4.19 16.51 2.88
CA PHE A 100 -5.07 15.44 2.44
C PHE A 100 -4.52 14.72 1.20
N ILE A 101 -4.46 13.40 1.25
CA ILE A 101 -4.11 12.54 0.11
C ILE A 101 -5.25 11.56 -0.13
N PHE A 102 -5.70 11.49 -1.38
CA PHE A 102 -6.59 10.44 -1.85
C PHE A 102 -5.76 9.39 -2.60
N ALA A 103 -5.39 8.31 -1.93
CA ALA A 103 -4.55 7.27 -2.51
C ALA A 103 -5.40 6.13 -3.11
N ALA A 104 -5.91 6.33 -4.30
CA ALA A 104 -6.53 5.28 -5.11
C ALA A 104 -5.79 5.15 -6.45
N PRO A 105 -4.55 4.60 -6.46
CA PRO A 105 -3.69 4.59 -7.64
C PRO A 105 -4.09 3.56 -8.69
N GLY A 106 -4.93 2.61 -8.35
CA GLY A 106 -5.32 1.46 -9.15
C GLY A 106 -5.67 0.28 -8.27
N ALA A 107 -5.71 -0.90 -8.85
CA ALA A 107 -5.98 -2.14 -8.12
C ALA A 107 -5.39 -3.35 -8.83
N THR A 108 -5.15 -4.41 -8.07
CA THR A 108 -4.87 -5.73 -8.62
C THR A 108 -6.18 -6.41 -9.02
N TYR A 109 -6.36 -6.60 -10.32
CA TYR A 109 -7.48 -7.34 -10.88
C TYR A 109 -7.10 -8.80 -11.03
N PHE A 110 -8.01 -9.70 -10.69
CA PHE A 110 -7.87 -11.12 -10.98
C PHE A 110 -9.09 -11.64 -11.73
N PHE A 111 -8.83 -12.52 -12.69
CA PHE A 111 -9.83 -13.06 -13.60
C PHE A 111 -10.10 -14.51 -13.25
N ALA A 112 -11.33 -14.81 -12.86
CA ALA A 112 -11.79 -16.15 -12.55
C ALA A 112 -13.26 -16.29 -12.91
N GLU A 113 -13.69 -17.46 -13.39
CA GLU A 113 -15.09 -17.73 -13.70
C GLU A 113 -15.96 -17.70 -12.44
N LYS A 114 -15.42 -18.19 -11.32
CA LYS A 114 -16.10 -18.19 -10.01
C LYS A 114 -15.06 -17.93 -8.92
N VAL A 115 -15.37 -16.99 -8.04
CA VAL A 115 -14.57 -16.67 -6.87
C VAL A 115 -15.45 -16.83 -5.63
N SER A 116 -15.05 -17.68 -4.69
CA SER A 116 -15.78 -17.79 -3.44
C SER A 116 -15.53 -16.57 -2.53
N VAL A 117 -16.48 -16.27 -1.64
CA VAL A 117 -16.34 -15.18 -0.65
C VAL A 117 -15.08 -15.36 0.19
N LYS A 118 -14.73 -16.61 0.54
CA LYS A 118 -13.52 -16.94 1.28
C LYS A 118 -12.25 -16.62 0.49
N GLN A 119 -12.16 -17.03 -0.77
CA GLN A 119 -11.00 -16.72 -1.62
C GLN A 119 -10.82 -15.22 -1.79
N ASN A 120 -11.91 -14.49 -2.08
CA ASN A 120 -11.87 -13.04 -2.21
C ASN A 120 -11.41 -12.37 -0.91
N GLY A 121 -11.92 -12.81 0.24
CA GLY A 121 -11.49 -12.30 1.55
C GLY A 121 -10.02 -12.56 1.85
N ILE A 122 -9.50 -13.77 1.57
CA ILE A 122 -8.08 -14.11 1.81
C ILE A 122 -7.17 -13.32 0.86
N ILE A 123 -7.52 -13.22 -0.42
CA ILE A 123 -6.77 -12.41 -1.39
C ILE A 123 -6.73 -10.96 -0.92
N SER A 124 -7.88 -10.40 -0.52
CA SER A 124 -7.96 -9.02 -0.05
C SER A 124 -7.25 -8.79 1.30
N LEU A 125 -7.09 -9.80 2.13
CA LEU A 125 -6.35 -9.68 3.39
C LEU A 125 -4.82 -9.66 3.17
N ALA A 126 -4.32 -10.21 2.06
CA ALA A 126 -2.89 -10.37 1.81
C ALA A 126 -2.13 -9.04 1.79
N GLY A 127 -2.69 -8.00 1.17
CA GLY A 127 -2.10 -6.66 1.13
C GLY A 127 -1.97 -6.03 2.53
N PRO A 128 -3.07 -5.88 3.30
CA PRO A 128 -3.01 -5.35 4.65
C PRO A 128 -2.09 -6.11 5.60
N VAL A 129 -2.05 -7.45 5.52
CA VAL A 129 -1.11 -8.26 6.32
C VAL A 129 0.35 -7.96 5.95
N THR A 130 0.63 -7.85 4.65
CA THR A 130 1.97 -7.46 4.18
C THR A 130 2.37 -6.10 4.72
N ASN A 131 1.47 -5.12 4.73
CA ASN A 131 1.74 -3.81 5.32
C ASN A 131 2.01 -3.89 6.83
N LEU A 132 1.25 -4.67 7.59
CA LEU A 132 1.51 -4.84 9.03
C LEU A 132 2.88 -5.45 9.29
N VAL A 133 3.24 -6.50 8.56
CA VAL A 133 4.55 -7.16 8.72
C VAL A 133 5.68 -6.21 8.34
N LEU A 134 5.56 -5.51 7.22
CA LEU A 134 6.57 -4.53 6.78
C LEU A 134 6.65 -3.34 7.72
N GLY A 135 5.52 -2.85 8.22
CA GLY A 135 5.48 -1.78 9.20
C GLY A 135 6.28 -2.16 10.46
N LEU A 136 6.03 -3.36 11.02
CA LEU A 136 6.78 -3.86 12.17
C LEU A 136 8.28 -4.00 11.88
N LEU A 137 8.65 -4.60 10.74
CA LEU A 137 10.05 -4.77 10.37
C LEU A 137 10.77 -3.43 10.22
N LEU A 138 10.13 -2.45 9.56
CA LEU A 138 10.70 -1.12 9.35
C LEU A 138 10.86 -0.37 10.68
N MET A 139 9.90 -0.47 11.60
CA MET A 139 10.02 0.13 12.93
C MET A 139 11.14 -0.51 13.75
N ILE A 140 11.29 -1.84 13.71
CA ILE A 140 12.41 -2.54 14.36
C ILE A 140 13.76 -2.08 13.76
N ILE A 141 13.84 -1.97 12.44
CA ILE A 141 15.05 -1.45 11.78
C ILE A 141 15.34 -0.01 12.22
N ALA A 142 14.31 0.83 12.37
CA ALA A 142 14.46 2.20 12.81
C ALA A 142 15.18 2.30 14.17
N THR A 143 14.89 1.41 15.13
CA THR A 143 15.56 1.41 16.44
C THR A 143 17.07 1.17 16.37
N MET A 144 17.56 0.56 15.27
CA MET A 144 19.00 0.35 15.08
C MET A 144 19.76 1.63 14.70
N PHE A 145 19.05 2.70 14.35
CA PHE A 145 19.57 3.98 13.84
C PHE A 145 19.10 5.17 14.68
N GLU A 146 18.95 4.99 16.01
CA GLU A 146 18.51 6.05 16.91
C GLU A 146 19.39 7.32 16.77
N GLY A 147 18.74 8.47 16.59
CA GLY A 147 19.39 9.75 16.39
C GLY A 147 19.84 10.05 14.95
N ASP A 148 19.81 9.09 14.04
CA ASP A 148 20.24 9.25 12.67
C ASP A 148 19.06 9.57 11.71
N PHE A 149 19.39 10.15 10.55
CA PHE A 149 18.43 10.38 9.47
C PHE A 149 17.73 9.07 9.04
N LEU A 150 18.42 7.94 9.07
CA LEU A 150 17.85 6.62 8.74
C LEU A 150 16.74 6.21 9.71
N ASN A 151 16.82 6.57 10.99
CA ASN A 151 15.71 6.37 11.93
C ASN A 151 14.44 7.03 11.41
N THR A 152 14.53 8.29 11.00
CA THR A 152 13.38 9.03 10.43
C THR A 152 12.82 8.34 9.18
N VAL A 153 13.69 7.89 8.27
CA VAL A 153 13.29 7.20 7.04
C VAL A 153 12.50 5.92 7.35
N PHE A 154 13.06 5.05 8.18
CA PHE A 154 12.43 3.75 8.50
C PHE A 154 11.18 3.91 9.36
N SER A 155 11.18 4.85 10.31
CA SER A 155 10.01 5.15 11.14
C SER A 155 8.84 5.68 10.30
N LEU A 156 9.08 6.64 9.41
CA LEU A 156 8.04 7.15 8.49
C LEU A 156 7.53 6.05 7.55
N ALA A 157 8.42 5.24 6.99
CA ALA A 157 8.03 4.15 6.13
C ALA A 157 7.20 3.10 6.89
N GLY A 158 7.55 2.79 8.14
CA GLY A 158 6.78 1.90 9.01
C GLY A 158 5.39 2.44 9.32
N GLN A 159 5.29 3.71 9.72
CA GLN A 159 4.01 4.38 9.99
C GLN A 159 3.10 4.43 8.76
N ILE A 160 3.65 4.72 7.59
CA ILE A 160 2.89 4.72 6.32
C ILE A 160 2.38 3.32 5.99
N ASN A 161 3.15 2.27 6.25
CA ASN A 161 2.69 0.89 6.09
C ASN A 161 1.53 0.57 7.05
N PHE A 162 1.60 0.93 8.32
CA PHE A 162 0.49 0.76 9.27
C PHE A 162 -0.76 1.54 8.84
N PHE A 163 -0.58 2.77 8.36
CA PHE A 163 -1.67 3.57 7.83
C PHE A 163 -2.32 2.90 6.61
N PHE A 164 -1.55 2.37 5.66
CA PHE A 164 -2.09 1.65 4.52
C PHE A 164 -2.85 0.38 4.95
N ALA A 165 -2.35 -0.36 5.94
CA ALA A 165 -3.07 -1.51 6.48
C ALA A 165 -4.43 -1.09 7.06
N LEU A 166 -4.46 -0.06 7.90
CA LEU A 166 -5.69 0.43 8.53
C LEU A 166 -6.68 0.97 7.49
N PHE A 167 -6.19 1.81 6.57
CA PHE A 167 -7.02 2.42 5.53
C PHE A 167 -7.67 1.37 4.63
N ASN A 168 -6.90 0.40 4.15
CA ASN A 168 -7.43 -0.66 3.30
C ASN A 168 -8.34 -1.63 4.04
N LEU A 169 -8.23 -1.75 5.37
CA LEU A 169 -9.13 -2.56 6.19
C LEU A 169 -10.44 -1.85 6.57
N LEU A 170 -10.65 -0.60 6.17
CA LEU A 170 -11.98 0.03 6.31
C LEU A 170 -13.02 -0.78 5.52
N PRO A 171 -14.18 -1.12 6.13
CA PRO A 171 -15.17 -2.01 5.50
C PRO A 171 -16.12 -1.23 4.57
N ILE A 172 -15.55 -0.35 3.73
CA ILE A 172 -16.30 0.56 2.87
C ILE A 172 -15.85 0.47 1.40
N LEU A 173 -16.79 0.72 0.50
CA LEU A 173 -16.56 0.81 -0.95
C LEU A 173 -15.79 -0.40 -1.54
N MET A 174 -14.74 -0.10 -2.31
CA MET A 174 -13.92 -1.10 -2.99
C MET A 174 -12.68 -1.52 -2.18
N LEU A 175 -12.50 -0.99 -0.95
CA LEU A 175 -11.36 -1.31 -0.10
C LEU A 175 -11.37 -2.79 0.30
N ASP A 176 -10.21 -3.31 0.64
CA ASP A 176 -10.03 -4.73 0.98
C ASP A 176 -10.83 -5.15 2.20
N GLY A 177 -10.95 -4.25 3.18
CA GLY A 177 -11.72 -4.47 4.39
C GLY A 177 -13.16 -4.86 4.15
N SER A 178 -13.81 -4.37 3.08
CA SER A 178 -15.19 -4.78 2.73
C SER A 178 -15.29 -6.26 2.38
N LYS A 179 -14.30 -6.80 1.68
CA LYS A 179 -14.24 -8.20 1.23
C LYS A 179 -13.84 -9.12 2.38
N VAL A 180 -12.89 -8.67 3.23
CA VAL A 180 -12.47 -9.39 4.45
C VAL A 180 -13.63 -9.46 5.44
N PHE A 181 -14.35 -8.35 5.66
CA PHE A 181 -15.52 -8.28 6.53
C PHE A 181 -16.66 -9.20 6.04
N ALA A 182 -16.92 -9.22 4.72
CA ALA A 182 -17.91 -10.10 4.12
C ALA A 182 -17.55 -11.58 4.27
N TRP A 183 -16.25 -11.92 4.27
CA TRP A 183 -15.77 -13.27 4.49
C TRP A 183 -15.80 -13.67 5.97
N ASN A 184 -15.13 -12.88 6.84
CA ASN A 184 -15.01 -13.20 8.26
C ASN A 184 -14.83 -11.96 9.11
N LYS A 185 -15.88 -11.60 9.85
CA LYS A 185 -15.91 -10.40 10.70
C LYS A 185 -14.91 -10.44 11.85
N LEU A 186 -14.61 -11.66 12.40
CA LEU A 186 -13.64 -11.78 13.49
C LEU A 186 -12.21 -11.57 13.01
N ILE A 187 -11.86 -12.14 11.86
CA ILE A 187 -10.55 -11.94 11.23
C ILE A 187 -10.41 -10.46 10.86
N TRP A 188 -11.45 -9.88 10.27
CA TRP A 188 -11.45 -8.45 9.97
C TRP A 188 -11.23 -7.60 11.22
N ALA A 189 -12.00 -7.83 12.30
CA ALA A 189 -11.89 -7.06 13.53
C ALA A 189 -10.51 -7.19 14.18
N LEU A 190 -9.90 -8.38 14.12
CA LEU A 190 -8.55 -8.61 14.62
C LEU A 190 -7.51 -7.74 13.88
N PHE A 191 -7.46 -7.83 12.56
CA PHE A 191 -6.46 -7.12 11.76
C PHE A 191 -6.73 -5.62 11.72
N PHE A 192 -7.98 -5.20 11.68
CA PHE A 192 -8.38 -3.80 11.80
C PHE A 192 -7.96 -3.21 13.16
N GLY A 193 -8.24 -3.93 14.26
CA GLY A 193 -7.86 -3.53 15.62
C GLY A 193 -6.35 -3.42 15.79
N ILE A 194 -5.58 -4.40 15.32
CA ILE A 194 -4.11 -4.36 15.34
C ILE A 194 -3.61 -3.14 14.56
N SER A 195 -4.12 -2.90 13.35
CA SER A 195 -3.72 -1.75 12.53
C SER A 195 -4.05 -0.43 13.21
N ALA A 196 -5.24 -0.32 13.84
CA ALA A 196 -5.65 0.88 14.58
C ALA A 196 -4.73 1.15 15.79
N ILE A 197 -4.33 0.12 16.52
CA ILE A 197 -3.40 0.25 17.65
C ILE A 197 -2.07 0.83 17.18
N PHE A 198 -1.47 0.30 16.12
CA PHE A 198 -0.19 0.80 15.61
C PHE A 198 -0.27 2.23 15.03
N VAL A 199 -1.42 2.62 14.47
CA VAL A 199 -1.61 3.98 13.92
C VAL A 199 -1.89 5.00 15.03
N PHE A 200 -2.75 4.68 16.00
CA PHE A 200 -3.21 5.66 17.00
C PHE A 200 -2.45 5.62 18.32
N LEU A 201 -1.77 4.52 18.61
CA LEU A 201 -1.03 4.33 19.87
C LEU A 201 0.42 3.87 19.61
N PRO A 202 1.18 4.54 18.70
CA PRO A 202 2.54 4.11 18.35
C PRO A 202 3.47 4.09 19.59
N GLY A 203 3.31 5.03 20.52
CA GLY A 203 4.12 5.13 21.74
C GLY A 203 3.93 4.00 22.75
N LEU A 204 3.08 2.99 22.49
CA LEU A 204 3.03 1.77 23.29
C LEU A 204 4.14 0.76 22.91
N PHE A 205 4.74 0.91 21.74
CA PHE A 205 5.64 -0.10 21.16
C PHE A 205 7.01 0.47 20.72
N PHE A 206 7.05 1.77 20.43
CA PHE A 206 8.24 2.46 19.87
C PHE A 206 8.47 3.82 20.51
#